data_66a2f9a6f7b8e9e37ae806ab1bc09617
#
_entry.id   66a2f9a6f7b8e9e37ae806ab1bc09617
#
_cell.length_a   1.000
_cell.length_b   1.000
_cell.length_c   1.000
_cell.angle_alpha   90.00
_cell.angle_beta   90.00
_cell.angle_gamma   90.00
#
_symmetry.space_group_name_H-M   'P 1'
#
loop_
_entity.id
_entity.type
_entity.pdbx_description
1 polymer ?
#
loop_
_entity_poly.entity_id
_entity_poly.type
_entity_poly.pdbx_seq_one_letter_code
_entity_poly.pdbx_strand_id
1 'polypeptide(L)'
;MTKKEKVKSPKKGRKIRPSRWIITAIIMLAIWLVGMLLSHRLTALLCVVGSIVCVILFIIGLRADPTSHISLWGLSIGLIGGMFSFAGNVLTMFDYSYCDNGMPFWKISLVLSLVIGILVTVTCFRKIDGFRWKLLSIGLVALFAFFLVWPSLNHMNCLLDFQPPVERHAVIEEADRIQHGKSPTTYKFHMTLDEERVYLSVPWTVYRKYNEGDTYTFYEYKGAFGEPFYLAKE
;
A
#
# COMPACT_ATOMS: atom_id res chain seq x y z
N MET A 1 0.66 39.24 -57.26
CA MET A 1 -0.47 38.95 -56.32
C MET A 1 -0.02 37.88 -55.36
N THR A 2 0.42 38.27 -54.14
CA THR A 2 0.91 37.37 -53.13
C THR A 2 -0.22 37.04 -52.17
N LYS A 3 -0.61 35.75 -52.11
CA LYS A 3 -1.63 35.19 -51.21
C LYS A 3 -1.11 35.19 -49.79
N LYS A 4 -1.63 36.09 -48.93
CA LYS A 4 -1.37 36.07 -47.49
C LYS A 4 -2.05 34.83 -46.85
N GLU A 5 -1.26 33.85 -46.44
CA GLU A 5 -1.72 32.75 -45.58
C GLU A 5 -2.15 33.33 -44.22
N LYS A 6 -3.43 33.12 -43.90
CA LYS A 6 -3.97 33.42 -42.56
C LYS A 6 -3.42 32.38 -41.55
N VAL A 7 -2.45 32.77 -40.79
CA VAL A 7 -2.00 31.98 -39.61
C VAL A 7 -3.19 31.88 -38.66
N LYS A 8 -3.74 30.66 -38.54
CA LYS A 8 -4.78 30.36 -37.55
C LYS A 8 -4.19 30.51 -36.15
N SER A 9 -4.69 31.47 -35.38
CA SER A 9 -4.32 31.64 -33.99
C SER A 9 -4.59 30.33 -33.20
N PRO A 10 -3.67 29.90 -32.30
CA PRO A 10 -3.87 28.71 -31.51
C PRO A 10 -5.11 28.85 -30.62
N LYS A 11 -6.02 27.88 -30.72
CA LYS A 11 -7.22 27.82 -29.86
C LYS A 11 -6.79 27.92 -28.40
N LYS A 12 -7.16 29.00 -27.71
CA LYS A 12 -6.97 29.18 -26.27
C LYS A 12 -7.51 27.93 -25.56
N GLY A 13 -6.59 27.11 -25.01
CA GLY A 13 -6.93 25.94 -24.21
C GLY A 13 -7.85 26.35 -23.08
N ARG A 14 -8.93 25.60 -22.91
CA ARG A 14 -9.93 25.82 -21.85
C ARG A 14 -9.18 25.72 -20.50
N LYS A 15 -9.00 26.87 -19.80
CA LYS A 15 -8.42 26.91 -18.45
C LYS A 15 -9.28 26.07 -17.51
N ILE A 16 -8.86 24.86 -17.23
CA ILE A 16 -9.48 24.03 -16.19
C ILE A 16 -9.18 24.73 -14.87
N ARG A 17 -10.23 25.14 -14.14
CA ARG A 17 -10.08 25.86 -12.88
C ARG A 17 -9.35 24.93 -11.88
N PRO A 18 -8.16 25.31 -11.38
CA PRO A 18 -7.36 24.48 -10.48
C PRO A 18 -8.11 24.09 -9.20
N SER A 19 -9.13 24.91 -8.79
CA SER A 19 -9.93 24.67 -7.60
C SER A 19 -10.65 23.33 -7.56
N ARG A 20 -11.10 22.77 -8.68
CA ARG A 20 -11.83 21.49 -8.69
C ARG A 20 -10.94 20.30 -8.38
N TRP A 21 -9.69 20.29 -8.83
CA TRP A 21 -8.74 19.22 -8.61
C TRP A 21 -8.21 19.24 -7.17
N ILE A 22 -7.96 20.43 -6.63
CA ILE A 22 -7.58 20.61 -5.22
C ILE A 22 -8.70 20.10 -4.32
N ILE A 23 -9.96 20.43 -4.61
CA ILE A 23 -11.12 19.92 -3.86
C ILE A 23 -11.19 18.40 -3.93
N THR A 24 -11.01 17.80 -5.12
CA THR A 24 -11.03 16.33 -5.26
C THR A 24 -9.90 15.68 -4.46
N ALA A 25 -8.67 16.23 -4.49
CA ALA A 25 -7.55 15.73 -3.72
C ALA A 25 -7.81 15.84 -2.20
N ILE A 26 -8.39 16.94 -1.74
CA ILE A 26 -8.76 17.13 -0.32
C ILE A 26 -9.85 16.14 0.10
N ILE A 27 -10.86 15.91 -0.74
CA ILE A 27 -11.92 14.94 -0.45
C ILE A 27 -11.34 13.52 -0.38
N MET A 28 -10.45 13.13 -1.32
CA MET A 28 -9.79 11.83 -1.29
C MET A 28 -8.93 11.65 -0.03
N LEU A 29 -8.18 12.68 0.35
CA LEU A 29 -7.40 12.68 1.58
C LEU A 29 -8.29 12.58 2.83
N ALA A 30 -9.41 13.30 2.87
CA ALA A 30 -10.37 13.26 3.97
C ALA A 30 -11.02 11.87 4.10
N ILE A 31 -11.45 11.26 2.98
CA ILE A 31 -12.01 9.90 2.97
C ILE A 31 -10.98 8.89 3.50
N TRP A 32 -9.72 9.04 3.08
CA TRP A 32 -8.64 8.19 3.52
C TRP A 32 -8.35 8.34 5.03
N LEU A 33 -8.28 9.58 5.55
CA LEU A 33 -8.11 9.85 6.98
C LEU A 33 -9.29 9.33 7.81
N VAL A 34 -10.51 9.51 7.34
CA VAL A 34 -11.71 8.98 8.01
C VAL A 34 -11.71 7.45 8.00
N GLY A 35 -11.28 6.84 6.88
CA GLY A 35 -11.11 5.39 6.80
C GLY A 35 -10.15 4.85 7.85
N MET A 36 -9.01 5.52 8.06
CA MET A 36 -8.04 5.14 9.10
C MET A 36 -8.59 5.18 10.53
N LEU A 37 -9.61 5.99 10.78
CA LEU A 37 -10.22 6.15 12.10
C LEU A 37 -11.36 5.16 12.38
N LEU A 38 -11.93 4.55 11.34
CA LEU A 38 -13.20 3.80 11.47
C LEU A 38 -13.04 2.30 11.71
N SER A 39 -12.14 1.63 11.01
CA SER A 39 -11.83 0.20 11.25
C SER A 39 -10.62 -0.26 10.42
N HIS A 40 -9.89 -1.26 10.92
CA HIS A 40 -8.74 -1.84 10.20
C HIS A 40 -9.14 -2.41 8.82
N ARG A 41 -10.30 -3.08 8.72
CA ARG A 41 -10.79 -3.65 7.44
C ARG A 41 -11.11 -2.57 6.42
N LEU A 42 -11.79 -1.49 6.84
CA LEU A 42 -12.14 -0.38 5.94
C LEU A 42 -10.88 0.37 5.48
N THR A 43 -9.93 0.58 6.37
CA THR A 43 -8.64 1.21 6.04
C THR A 43 -7.89 0.38 5.02
N ALA A 44 -7.78 -0.93 5.22
CA ALA A 44 -7.14 -1.84 4.29
C ALA A 44 -7.81 -1.79 2.90
N LEU A 45 -9.14 -1.82 2.84
CA LEU A 45 -9.89 -1.70 1.59
C LEU A 45 -9.60 -0.37 0.87
N LEU A 46 -9.64 0.75 1.60
CA LEU A 46 -9.35 2.08 1.04
C LEU A 46 -7.91 2.19 0.55
N CYS A 47 -6.94 1.58 1.25
CA CYS A 47 -5.56 1.55 0.81
C CYS A 47 -5.37 0.74 -0.47
N VAL A 48 -6.00 -0.44 -0.60
CA VAL A 48 -5.95 -1.27 -1.81
C VAL A 48 -6.59 -0.53 -2.99
N VAL A 49 -7.81 -0.04 -2.82
CA VAL A 49 -8.54 0.71 -3.87
C VAL A 49 -7.78 1.99 -4.23
N GLY A 50 -7.28 2.72 -3.23
CA GLY A 50 -6.46 3.92 -3.43
C GLY A 50 -5.20 3.63 -4.24
N SER A 51 -4.50 2.54 -3.96
CA SER A 51 -3.32 2.11 -4.72
C SER A 51 -3.64 1.85 -6.18
N ILE A 52 -4.74 1.14 -6.47
CA ILE A 52 -5.19 0.86 -7.84
C ILE A 52 -5.52 2.16 -8.58
N VAL A 53 -6.28 3.05 -7.95
CA VAL A 53 -6.64 4.35 -8.54
C VAL A 53 -5.40 5.19 -8.82
N CYS A 54 -4.43 5.24 -7.90
CA CYS A 54 -3.18 5.98 -8.08
C CYS A 54 -2.35 5.44 -9.24
N VAL A 55 -2.25 4.12 -9.40
CA VAL A 55 -1.57 3.50 -10.54
C VAL A 55 -2.26 3.86 -11.86
N ILE A 56 -3.59 3.81 -11.92
CA ILE A 56 -4.36 4.19 -13.11
C ILE A 56 -4.12 5.67 -13.47
N LEU A 57 -4.21 6.58 -12.48
CA LEU A 57 -3.97 8.01 -12.69
C LEU A 57 -2.54 8.28 -13.14
N PHE A 58 -1.56 7.58 -12.58
CA PHE A 58 -0.16 7.66 -12.98
C PHE A 58 0.03 7.25 -14.44
N ILE A 59 -0.57 6.13 -14.87
CA ILE A 59 -0.52 5.65 -16.27
C ILE A 59 -1.19 6.65 -17.21
N ILE A 60 -2.35 7.21 -16.82
CA ILE A 60 -3.04 8.25 -17.62
C ILE A 60 -2.14 9.48 -17.76
N GLY A 61 -1.49 9.93 -16.67
CA GLY A 61 -0.56 11.04 -16.68
C GLY A 61 0.64 10.81 -17.60
N LEU A 62 1.19 9.58 -17.62
CA LEU A 62 2.30 9.20 -18.48
C LEU A 62 1.94 9.16 -19.97
N ARG A 63 0.68 8.83 -20.29
CA ARG A 63 0.19 8.75 -21.68
C ARG A 63 -0.31 10.07 -22.23
N ALA A 64 -0.65 11.00 -21.37
CA ALA A 64 -1.13 12.32 -21.80
C ALA A 64 0.02 13.14 -22.40
N ASP A 65 -0.34 14.15 -23.20
CA ASP A 65 0.63 15.10 -23.75
C ASP A 65 1.40 15.76 -22.57
N PRO A 66 2.75 15.73 -22.56
CA PRO A 66 3.57 16.32 -21.47
C PRO A 66 3.27 17.78 -21.18
N THR A 67 2.75 18.52 -22.17
CA THR A 67 2.36 19.93 -22.02
C THR A 67 0.93 20.09 -21.49
N SER A 68 0.19 18.99 -21.35
CA SER A 68 -1.20 19.01 -20.89
C SER A 68 -1.28 19.05 -19.36
N HIS A 69 -2.28 19.76 -18.86
CA HIS A 69 -2.59 19.72 -17.42
C HIS A 69 -2.93 18.31 -16.93
N ILE A 70 -3.46 17.44 -17.80
CA ILE A 70 -3.80 16.05 -17.47
C ILE A 70 -2.54 15.25 -17.15
N SER A 71 -1.45 15.43 -17.90
CA SER A 71 -0.17 14.77 -17.63
C SER A 71 0.37 15.20 -16.25
N LEU A 72 0.45 16.50 -16.00
CA LEU A 72 0.99 17.04 -14.75
C LEU A 72 0.18 16.56 -13.54
N TRP A 73 -1.15 16.65 -13.62
CA TRP A 73 -2.04 16.23 -12.52
C TRP A 73 -2.07 14.72 -12.34
N GLY A 74 -2.15 13.95 -13.43
CA GLY A 74 -2.12 12.49 -13.33
C GLY A 74 -0.85 11.97 -12.67
N LEU A 75 0.31 12.50 -13.04
CA LEU A 75 1.59 12.16 -12.43
C LEU A 75 1.66 12.60 -10.97
N SER A 76 1.27 13.84 -10.66
CA SER A 76 1.36 14.37 -9.30
C SER A 76 0.42 13.63 -8.34
N ILE A 77 -0.85 13.46 -8.72
CA ILE A 77 -1.83 12.77 -7.87
C ILE A 77 -1.48 11.28 -7.77
N GLY A 78 -1.05 10.65 -8.88
CA GLY A 78 -0.63 9.25 -8.89
C GLY A 78 0.55 8.99 -7.97
N LEU A 79 1.59 9.84 -8.02
CA LEU A 79 2.76 9.72 -7.14
C LEU A 79 2.43 10.03 -5.68
N ILE A 80 1.84 11.19 -5.40
CA ILE A 80 1.53 11.62 -4.03
C ILE A 80 0.52 10.66 -3.40
N GLY A 81 -0.57 10.35 -4.11
CA GLY A 81 -1.57 9.39 -3.63
C GLY A 81 -1.00 7.99 -3.45
N GLY A 82 -0.10 7.56 -4.33
CA GLY A 82 0.64 6.30 -4.20
C GLY A 82 1.51 6.27 -2.94
N MET A 83 2.21 7.37 -2.63
CA MET A 83 3.00 7.48 -1.39
C MET A 83 2.11 7.43 -0.14
N PHE A 84 0.96 8.11 -0.15
CA PHE A 84 0.00 8.03 0.97
C PHE A 84 -0.63 6.65 1.10
N SER A 85 -1.02 6.00 0.00
CA SER A 85 -1.51 4.63 0.02
C SER A 85 -0.45 3.66 0.53
N PHE A 86 0.81 3.82 0.13
CA PHE A 86 1.92 3.05 0.64
C PHE A 86 2.11 3.26 2.15
N ALA A 87 2.16 4.50 2.61
CA ALA A 87 2.30 4.79 4.04
C ALA A 87 1.14 4.19 4.86
N GLY A 88 -0.11 4.32 4.38
CA GLY A 88 -1.27 3.70 5.01
C GLY A 88 -1.20 2.18 5.02
N ASN A 89 -0.83 1.57 3.90
CA ASN A 89 -0.64 0.12 3.80
C ASN A 89 0.43 -0.39 4.77
N VAL A 90 1.57 0.30 4.86
CA VAL A 90 2.66 -0.09 5.77
C VAL A 90 2.22 0.06 7.23
N LEU A 91 1.57 1.16 7.59
CA LEU A 91 1.13 1.39 8.96
C LEU A 91 0.10 0.35 9.42
N THR A 92 -0.86 0.00 8.56
CA THR A 92 -1.91 -0.98 8.90
C THR A 92 -1.46 -2.44 8.74
N MET A 93 -0.41 -2.71 7.97
CA MET A 93 0.15 -4.06 7.85
C MET A 93 0.72 -4.57 9.19
N PHE A 94 1.22 -3.69 10.04
CA PHE A 94 1.74 -4.05 11.36
C PHE A 94 0.66 -4.41 12.38
N ASP A 95 -0.61 -4.20 12.06
CA ASP A 95 -1.74 -4.64 12.90
C ASP A 95 -1.99 -6.15 12.77
N TYR A 96 -1.46 -6.78 11.71
CA TYR A 96 -1.53 -8.22 11.50
C TYR A 96 -0.19 -8.87 11.83
N SER A 97 -0.22 -9.94 12.60
CA SER A 97 0.96 -10.71 12.95
C SER A 97 1.02 -11.95 12.06
N TYR A 98 2.20 -12.28 11.58
CA TYR A 98 2.51 -13.47 10.80
C TYR A 98 3.58 -14.30 11.49
N CYS A 99 3.69 -15.60 11.17
CA CYS A 99 4.77 -16.43 11.65
C CYS A 99 6.15 -15.86 11.26
N ASP A 100 7.14 -16.06 12.09
CA ASP A 100 8.57 -15.71 11.88
C ASP A 100 8.86 -14.25 11.53
N ASN A 101 8.04 -13.28 11.99
CA ASN A 101 8.07 -11.92 11.46
C ASN A 101 7.99 -11.90 9.91
N GLY A 102 7.41 -12.95 9.34
CA GLY A 102 7.40 -13.19 7.91
C GLY A 102 6.84 -12.00 7.16
N MET A 103 7.46 -11.74 6.04
CA MET A 103 6.94 -10.80 5.04
C MET A 103 6.27 -11.64 3.95
N PRO A 104 5.05 -12.19 4.19
CA PRO A 104 4.40 -13.02 3.20
C PRO A 104 4.26 -12.24 1.89
N PHE A 105 4.18 -12.97 0.79
CA PHE A 105 3.99 -12.43 -0.56
C PHE A 105 5.11 -11.54 -1.12
N TRP A 106 6.23 -11.28 -0.42
CA TRP A 106 7.28 -10.40 -0.97
C TRP A 106 7.87 -10.94 -2.29
N LYS A 107 8.06 -12.27 -2.41
CA LYS A 107 8.58 -12.90 -3.64
C LYS A 107 7.63 -12.74 -4.82
N ILE A 108 6.34 -13.01 -4.59
CA ILE A 108 5.28 -12.85 -5.61
C ILE A 108 5.16 -11.38 -6.00
N SER A 109 5.21 -10.48 -5.02
CA SER A 109 5.15 -9.03 -5.24
C SER A 109 6.33 -8.54 -6.08
N LEU A 110 7.52 -9.07 -5.86
CA LEU A 110 8.71 -8.74 -6.66
C LEU A 110 8.51 -9.12 -8.14
N VAL A 111 8.04 -10.34 -8.38
CA VAL A 111 7.78 -10.81 -9.76
C VAL A 111 6.70 -9.99 -10.44
N LEU A 112 5.56 -9.74 -9.76
CA LEU A 112 4.48 -8.93 -10.30
C LEU A 112 4.92 -7.50 -10.59
N SER A 113 5.72 -6.92 -9.70
CA SER A 113 6.24 -5.56 -9.86
C SER A 113 7.21 -5.44 -11.03
N LEU A 114 8.04 -6.44 -11.27
CA LEU A 114 8.90 -6.52 -12.44
C LEU A 114 8.08 -6.58 -13.74
N VAL A 115 7.06 -7.42 -13.79
CA VAL A 115 6.14 -7.51 -14.93
C VAL A 115 5.46 -6.16 -15.18
N ILE A 116 4.96 -5.50 -14.13
CA ILE A 116 4.36 -4.16 -14.22
C ILE A 116 5.39 -3.15 -14.75
N GLY A 117 6.61 -3.16 -14.22
CA GLY A 117 7.70 -2.28 -14.65
C GLY A 117 8.00 -2.43 -16.14
N ILE A 118 8.11 -3.65 -16.64
CA ILE A 118 8.32 -3.95 -18.05
C ILE A 118 7.14 -3.44 -18.89
N LEU A 119 5.91 -3.80 -18.53
CA LEU A 119 4.71 -3.43 -19.28
C LEU A 119 4.54 -1.92 -19.36
N VAL A 120 4.69 -1.20 -18.24
CA VAL A 120 4.59 0.26 -18.21
C VAL A 120 5.70 0.90 -19.04
N THR A 121 6.93 0.41 -18.91
CA THR A 121 8.05 0.96 -19.70
C THR A 121 7.85 0.76 -21.19
N VAL A 122 7.46 -0.44 -21.62
CA VAL A 122 7.21 -0.74 -23.03
C VAL A 122 6.05 0.08 -23.58
N THR A 123 4.98 0.30 -22.81
CA THR A 123 3.79 0.99 -23.29
C THR A 123 3.88 2.50 -23.19
N CYS A 124 4.45 3.02 -22.12
CA CYS A 124 4.44 4.47 -21.83
C CYS A 124 5.73 5.16 -22.24
N PHE A 125 6.86 4.47 -22.17
CA PHE A 125 8.19 5.04 -22.42
C PHE A 125 8.81 4.58 -23.76
N ARG A 126 7.98 4.33 -24.77
CA ARG A 126 8.45 3.91 -26.11
C ARG A 126 9.46 4.87 -26.74
N LYS A 127 9.40 6.16 -26.41
CA LYS A 127 10.26 7.23 -26.94
C LYS A 127 11.60 7.36 -26.19
N ILE A 128 11.80 6.61 -25.12
CA ILE A 128 13.07 6.63 -24.42
C ILE A 128 14.10 5.89 -25.27
N ASP A 129 15.10 6.62 -25.73
CA ASP A 129 16.22 6.05 -26.47
C ASP A 129 17.33 5.60 -25.50
N GLY A 130 17.94 4.46 -25.84
CA GLY A 130 19.03 3.89 -25.07
C GLY A 130 18.61 2.82 -24.07
N PHE A 131 19.31 1.66 -24.13
CA PHE A 131 19.05 0.50 -23.29
C PHE A 131 19.16 0.81 -21.79
N ARG A 132 20.16 1.61 -21.40
CA ARG A 132 20.38 1.98 -19.98
C ARG A 132 19.21 2.74 -19.38
N TRP A 133 18.63 3.69 -20.12
CA TRP A 133 17.49 4.47 -19.68
C TRP A 133 16.21 3.65 -19.58
N LYS A 134 16.01 2.70 -20.52
CA LYS A 134 14.89 1.75 -20.44
C LYS A 134 15.02 0.86 -19.20
N LEU A 135 16.21 0.33 -18.95
CA LEU A 135 16.47 -0.52 -17.78
C LEU A 135 16.23 0.26 -16.46
N LEU A 136 16.73 1.50 -16.38
CA LEU A 136 16.50 2.37 -15.23
C LEU A 136 15.00 2.63 -15.02
N SER A 137 14.24 2.90 -16.10
CA SER A 137 12.79 3.12 -16.04
C SER A 137 12.05 1.88 -15.55
N ILE A 138 12.42 0.68 -16.02
CA ILE A 138 11.88 -0.59 -15.54
C ILE A 138 12.13 -0.71 -14.03
N GLY A 139 13.37 -0.50 -13.59
CA GLY A 139 13.73 -0.60 -12.18
C GLY A 139 12.97 0.36 -11.29
N LEU A 140 12.85 1.63 -11.68
CA LEU A 140 12.11 2.64 -10.90
C LEU A 140 10.61 2.34 -10.83
N VAL A 141 10.00 1.96 -11.95
CA VAL A 141 8.57 1.60 -11.98
C VAL A 141 8.32 0.32 -11.19
N ALA A 142 9.19 -0.68 -11.32
CA ALA A 142 9.08 -1.92 -10.57
C ALA A 142 9.23 -1.69 -9.06
N LEU A 143 10.18 -0.84 -8.65
CA LEU A 143 10.35 -0.47 -7.25
C LEU A 143 9.10 0.21 -6.68
N PHE A 144 8.54 1.18 -7.41
CA PHE A 144 7.31 1.85 -7.01
C PHE A 144 6.12 0.87 -6.95
N ALA A 145 5.99 0.00 -7.96
CA ALA A 145 4.96 -1.03 -7.99
C ALA A 145 5.10 -2.02 -6.83
N PHE A 146 6.33 -2.40 -6.46
CA PHE A 146 6.58 -3.30 -5.34
C PHE A 146 6.03 -2.75 -4.03
N PHE A 147 6.30 -1.50 -3.73
CA PHE A 147 5.80 -0.83 -2.53
C PHE A 147 4.27 -0.65 -2.51
N LEU A 148 3.58 -0.79 -3.62
CA LEU A 148 2.13 -0.80 -3.67
C LEU A 148 1.56 -2.22 -3.64
N VAL A 149 2.15 -3.14 -4.39
CA VAL A 149 1.62 -4.51 -4.57
C VAL A 149 1.80 -5.33 -3.29
N TRP A 150 2.99 -5.28 -2.69
CA TRP A 150 3.30 -6.12 -1.53
C TRP A 150 2.38 -5.85 -0.33
N PRO A 151 2.21 -4.62 0.18
CA PRO A 151 1.26 -4.39 1.27
C PRO A 151 -0.18 -4.66 0.86
N SER A 152 -0.55 -4.39 -0.41
CA SER A 152 -1.91 -4.67 -0.89
C SER A 152 -2.24 -6.16 -0.88
N LEU A 153 -1.30 -7.04 -1.23
CA LEU A 153 -1.51 -8.49 -1.15
C LEU A 153 -1.68 -8.96 0.29
N ASN A 154 -0.89 -8.43 1.23
CA ASN A 154 -1.06 -8.73 2.65
C ASN A 154 -2.45 -8.32 3.14
N HIS A 155 -2.91 -7.11 2.81
CA HIS A 155 -4.25 -6.67 3.18
C HIS A 155 -5.34 -7.51 2.53
N MET A 156 -5.19 -7.87 1.25
CA MET A 156 -6.17 -8.72 0.57
C MET A 156 -6.24 -10.12 1.21
N ASN A 157 -5.11 -10.66 1.67
CA ASN A 157 -5.10 -11.93 2.39
C ASN A 157 -5.97 -11.88 3.65
N CYS A 158 -5.90 -10.77 4.40
CA CYS A 158 -6.70 -10.59 5.61
C CYS A 158 -8.16 -10.19 5.32
N LEU A 159 -8.38 -9.34 4.32
CA LEU A 159 -9.69 -8.77 3.98
C LEU A 159 -10.65 -9.77 3.35
N LEU A 160 -10.11 -10.65 2.49
CA LEU A 160 -10.89 -11.65 1.74
C LEU A 160 -11.01 -12.98 2.50
N ASP A 161 -10.47 -13.07 3.70
CA ASP A 161 -10.70 -14.21 4.57
C ASP A 161 -12.04 -14.05 5.29
N PHE A 162 -13.03 -14.83 4.87
CA PHE A 162 -14.36 -14.87 5.46
C PHE A 162 -14.56 -16.10 6.37
N GLN A 163 -13.50 -16.89 6.61
CA GLN A 163 -13.59 -18.05 7.49
C GLN A 163 -13.61 -17.58 8.96
N PRO A 164 -14.34 -18.31 9.82
CA PRO A 164 -14.28 -18.00 11.24
C PRO A 164 -12.87 -18.25 11.79
N PRO A 165 -12.38 -17.39 12.69
CA PRO A 165 -11.09 -17.61 13.31
C PRO A 165 -11.10 -18.84 14.22
N VAL A 166 -9.93 -19.43 14.38
CA VAL A 166 -9.68 -20.50 15.36
C VAL A 166 -9.03 -19.89 16.59
N GLU A 167 -9.55 -20.19 17.78
CA GLU A 167 -8.86 -19.81 19.02
C GLU A 167 -7.63 -20.70 19.20
N ARG A 168 -6.49 -20.07 19.46
CA ARG A 168 -5.22 -20.73 19.80
C ARG A 168 -4.74 -20.29 21.16
N HIS A 169 -3.99 -21.15 21.79
CA HIS A 169 -3.38 -20.91 23.08
C HIS A 169 -1.89 -21.17 22.98
N ALA A 170 -1.06 -20.23 23.42
CA ALA A 170 0.38 -20.43 23.49
C ALA A 170 0.96 -19.76 24.73
N VAL A 171 2.10 -20.24 25.18
CA VAL A 171 2.83 -19.67 26.30
C VAL A 171 3.64 -18.49 25.80
N ILE A 172 3.58 -17.36 26.52
CA ILE A 172 4.40 -16.19 26.27
C ILE A 172 5.84 -16.51 26.68
N GLU A 173 6.74 -16.61 25.71
CA GLU A 173 8.16 -16.85 25.97
C GLU A 173 8.89 -15.55 26.30
N GLU A 174 8.51 -14.46 25.63
CA GLU A 174 9.11 -13.15 25.82
C GLU A 174 8.07 -12.07 25.60
N ALA A 175 8.09 -11.03 26.41
CA ALA A 175 7.17 -9.89 26.34
C ALA A 175 7.94 -8.60 26.05
N ASP A 176 7.90 -8.16 24.78
CA ASP A 176 8.66 -7.03 24.29
C ASP A 176 7.91 -5.71 24.35
N ARG A 177 8.61 -4.68 24.82
CA ARG A 177 8.20 -3.29 24.73
C ARG A 177 9.16 -2.53 23.85
N ILE A 178 8.77 -2.28 22.59
CA ILE A 178 9.62 -1.62 21.63
C ILE A 178 9.27 -0.13 21.55
N GLN A 179 10.19 0.73 21.97
CA GLN A 179 10.02 2.17 21.92
C GLN A 179 10.79 2.75 20.73
N HIS A 180 10.07 3.31 19.78
CA HIS A 180 10.63 3.90 18.55
C HIS A 180 10.74 5.43 18.67
N GLY A 181 11.67 5.96 19.49
CA GLY A 181 11.89 7.39 19.62
C GLY A 181 10.61 8.18 19.95
N LYS A 182 10.09 8.96 18.98
CA LYS A 182 8.84 9.74 19.12
C LYS A 182 7.58 8.99 18.66
N SER A 183 7.72 7.80 18.09
CA SER A 183 6.59 6.98 17.65
C SER A 183 5.90 6.29 18.83
N PRO A 184 4.63 5.89 18.69
CA PRO A 184 3.95 5.10 19.70
C PRO A 184 4.74 3.83 20.04
N THR A 185 4.74 3.47 21.33
CA THR A 185 5.36 2.23 21.81
C THR A 185 4.57 1.04 21.28
N THR A 186 5.26 0.06 20.73
CA THR A 186 4.68 -1.20 20.28
C THR A 186 4.92 -2.27 21.34
N TYR A 187 3.92 -3.09 21.61
CA TYR A 187 3.97 -4.19 22.56
C TYR A 187 3.79 -5.50 21.81
N LYS A 188 4.65 -6.47 22.05
CA LYS A 188 4.63 -7.77 21.36
C LYS A 188 4.78 -8.91 22.34
N PHE A 189 4.07 -10.00 22.10
CA PHE A 189 4.31 -11.29 22.70
C PHE A 189 5.00 -12.20 21.70
N HIS A 190 6.07 -12.84 22.15
CA HIS A 190 6.77 -13.88 21.40
C HIS A 190 6.30 -15.23 21.94
N MET A 191 5.83 -16.07 21.07
CA MET A 191 5.25 -17.37 21.41
C MET A 191 5.68 -18.39 20.36
N THR A 192 5.72 -19.67 20.73
CA THR A 192 5.90 -20.75 19.76
C THR A 192 4.58 -21.49 19.56
N LEU A 193 4.15 -21.63 18.33
CA LEU A 193 2.97 -22.36 17.91
C LEU A 193 3.37 -23.36 16.81
N ASP A 194 3.12 -24.66 17.03
CA ASP A 194 3.40 -25.71 16.05
C ASP A 194 4.86 -25.65 15.50
N GLU A 195 5.85 -25.41 16.38
CA GLU A 195 7.29 -25.23 16.10
C GLU A 195 7.65 -23.92 15.37
N GLU A 196 6.70 -23.08 15.06
CA GLU A 196 6.92 -21.76 14.42
C GLU A 196 6.82 -20.64 15.45
N ARG A 197 7.69 -19.63 15.30
CA ARG A 197 7.66 -18.44 16.16
C ARG A 197 6.60 -17.46 15.69
N VAL A 198 5.73 -17.05 16.61
CA VAL A 198 4.69 -16.04 16.39
C VAL A 198 5.03 -14.80 17.18
N TYR A 199 5.05 -13.65 16.51
CA TYR A 199 5.28 -12.34 17.10
C TYR A 199 3.97 -11.55 17.08
N LEU A 200 3.20 -11.69 18.14
CA LEU A 200 1.86 -11.11 18.20
C LEU A 200 1.90 -9.67 18.71
N SER A 201 1.49 -8.70 17.90
CA SER A 201 1.27 -7.33 18.37
C SER A 201 0.03 -7.26 19.24
N VAL A 202 0.15 -6.69 20.43
CA VAL A 202 -0.94 -6.60 21.39
C VAL A 202 -1.15 -5.16 21.87
N PRO A 203 -2.40 -4.75 22.19
CA PRO A 203 -2.66 -3.47 22.82
C PRO A 203 -2.02 -3.38 24.21
N TRP A 204 -1.69 -2.17 24.67
CA TRP A 204 -1.18 -1.94 26.03
C TRP A 204 -2.09 -2.53 27.12
N THR A 205 -3.40 -2.46 26.90
CA THR A 205 -4.42 -2.99 27.84
C THR A 205 -4.33 -4.50 28.03
N VAL A 206 -3.86 -5.21 27.00
CA VAL A 206 -3.61 -6.66 27.04
C VAL A 206 -2.21 -6.91 27.61
N TYR A 207 -1.18 -6.24 27.07
CA TYR A 207 0.22 -6.43 27.46
C TYR A 207 0.44 -6.37 28.97
N ARG A 208 -0.18 -5.41 29.67
CA ARG A 208 -0.04 -5.22 31.13
C ARG A 208 -0.71 -6.31 32.00
N LYS A 209 -1.52 -7.19 31.39
CA LYS A 209 -2.26 -8.24 32.14
C LYS A 209 -1.52 -9.56 32.19
N TYR A 210 -0.54 -9.76 31.31
CA TYR A 210 0.14 -11.02 31.12
C TYR A 210 1.65 -10.84 31.28
N ASN A 211 2.30 -11.88 31.79
CA ASN A 211 3.74 -11.95 31.97
C ASN A 211 4.33 -13.11 31.16
N GLU A 212 5.65 -13.15 31.07
CA GLU A 212 6.35 -14.29 30.50
C GLU A 212 6.00 -15.55 31.30
N GLY A 213 5.75 -16.64 30.63
CA GLY A 213 5.27 -17.92 31.20
C GLY A 213 3.75 -18.05 31.27
N ASP A 214 2.98 -16.97 31.12
CA ASP A 214 1.52 -17.04 31.08
C ASP A 214 1.03 -17.62 29.75
N THR A 215 -0.10 -18.33 29.80
CA THR A 215 -0.79 -18.78 28.55
C THR A 215 -1.70 -17.69 28.05
N TYR A 216 -1.49 -17.27 26.81
CA TYR A 216 -2.32 -16.27 26.14
C TYR A 216 -3.18 -16.91 25.06
N THR A 217 -4.43 -16.44 24.94
CA THR A 217 -5.39 -16.86 23.91
C THR A 217 -5.47 -15.79 22.82
N PHE A 218 -5.36 -16.20 21.56
CA PHE A 218 -5.42 -15.34 20.40
C PHE A 218 -6.19 -15.99 19.27
N TYR A 219 -6.44 -15.24 18.20
CA TYR A 219 -7.16 -15.71 17.03
C TYR A 219 -6.22 -15.99 15.87
N GLU A 220 -6.31 -17.19 15.32
CA GLU A 220 -5.67 -17.58 14.06
C GLU A 220 -6.70 -17.51 12.93
N TYR A 221 -6.35 -16.84 11.86
CA TYR A 221 -7.07 -16.77 10.61
C TYR A 221 -6.28 -17.49 9.54
N LYS A 222 -6.97 -18.22 8.66
CA LYS A 222 -6.30 -19.01 7.62
C LYS A 222 -5.68 -18.15 6.52
N GLY A 223 -6.24 -16.94 6.30
CA GLY A 223 -5.90 -16.06 5.20
C GLY A 223 -6.47 -16.52 3.86
N ALA A 224 -6.97 -15.58 3.07
CA ALA A 224 -7.60 -15.86 1.78
C ALA A 224 -6.65 -16.53 0.78
N PHE A 225 -5.35 -16.28 0.88
CA PHE A 225 -4.31 -16.84 0.02
C PHE A 225 -3.54 -18.00 0.67
N GLY A 226 -4.01 -18.47 1.83
CA GLY A 226 -3.42 -19.60 2.55
C GLY A 226 -2.26 -19.23 3.47
N GLU A 227 -1.95 -17.95 3.63
CA GLU A 227 -0.96 -17.47 4.61
C GLU A 227 -1.67 -17.10 5.92
N PRO A 228 -1.47 -17.86 7.01
CA PRO A 228 -2.14 -17.62 8.27
C PRO A 228 -1.69 -16.29 8.88
N PHE A 229 -2.62 -15.61 9.52
CA PHE A 229 -2.33 -14.41 10.29
C PHE A 229 -3.02 -14.44 11.65
N TYR A 230 -2.47 -13.70 12.60
CA TYR A 230 -2.86 -13.77 14.00
C TYR A 230 -3.32 -12.39 14.48
N LEU A 231 -4.38 -12.37 15.28
CA LEU A 231 -4.87 -11.19 15.97
C LEU A 231 -4.98 -11.42 17.47
N ALA A 232 -4.63 -10.39 18.23
CA ALA A 232 -4.79 -10.39 19.68
C ALA A 232 -6.29 -10.51 20.06
N LYS A 233 -6.59 -11.30 21.07
CA LYS A 233 -7.89 -11.32 21.74
C LYS A 233 -7.89 -10.23 22.81
N GLU A 234 -8.81 -9.27 22.71
CA GLU A 234 -8.98 -8.17 23.66
C GLU A 234 -9.65 -8.63 24.98
#